data_7cb63a503a0e7846de2f0cc684e012d0
#
_entry.id   7cb63a503a0e7846de2f0cc684e012d0
#
_cell.length_a   1.000
_cell.length_b   1.000
_cell.length_c   1.000
_cell.angle_alpha   90.00
_cell.angle_beta   90.00
_cell.angle_gamma   90.00
#
_symmetry.space_group_name_H-M   'P 1'
#
loop_
_entity.id
_entity.type
_entity.pdbx_description
1 polymer ?
#
loop_
_entity_poly.entity_id
_entity_poly.type
_entity_poly.pdbx_seq_one_letter_code
_entity_poly.pdbx_strand_id
1 'polypeptide(L)'
;MIQFKDFKQMNKSSIYGLVVSTILFFMMSGCKENTILPPDLVPTIDNINTFDSTFSLLTNNIVQDSLLTGGVLNGARVSSSTTFYHALGSISGDAVFGKTNASFHVEVLPATTNFQFKTDSTGTTRTIDSIVLSIPFVSSWGDTTNNVSQTFNVYRSIKTFSRDSAQYDFTRDSADFTHLIASQTVNFNTFKTDSPLVGTVKQQPQLRFKLASWFSDSLQTQVDLGANGAAADFSKFLTWWKGFYITPADSNSGSTIGYFNNYKTRLIIYYRYTKTTGGQDTTSSVFSFDPNYCNRFNTIIRRRSGSIAANFVGSILNPLGDSVLFAQGEPGLAAQIRIPALKNFPNSIINKAELTFTAISPFESWSDTIQYGGLNPRLQILKTDTTGNDLFVEEYSTFGSGFVDGKRSTYSEAGINYTQYKFVITNTIQKIISQNDTTFRLKIMGTNIGLPGAYRSVLRGSNSSNNLVPKLYMIYTKIK
;
A
#
# COMPACT_ATOMS: atom_id res chain seq x y z
N MET A 1 17.12 -41.88 60.14
CA MET A 1 17.70 -43.17 59.63
C MET A 1 16.82 -43.61 58.44
N ILE A 2 17.12 -43.12 57.25
CA ILE A 2 16.37 -43.51 56.05
C ILE A 2 17.17 -44.61 55.39
N GLN A 3 16.54 -45.77 55.24
CA GLN A 3 17.17 -46.99 54.72
C GLN A 3 17.45 -46.89 53.23
N PHE A 4 18.67 -47.04 52.84
CA PHE A 4 19.11 -47.33 51.47
C PHE A 4 18.77 -48.78 51.11
N LYS A 5 17.61 -49.00 50.49
CA LYS A 5 17.23 -50.35 50.06
C LYS A 5 16.46 -50.48 48.77
N ASP A 6 16.67 -49.56 47.81
CA ASP A 6 15.99 -49.71 46.50
C ASP A 6 16.80 -49.29 45.27
N PHE A 7 18.10 -49.55 45.30
CA PHE A 7 18.99 -49.28 44.14
C PHE A 7 19.23 -50.48 43.19
N LYS A 8 18.49 -51.56 43.39
CA LYS A 8 18.80 -52.81 42.63
C LYS A 8 17.85 -53.20 41.51
N GLN A 9 16.87 -52.33 41.16
CA GLN A 9 15.95 -52.61 40.06
C GLN A 9 15.70 -51.42 39.12
N MET A 10 16.68 -50.59 38.90
CA MET A 10 16.55 -49.60 37.79
C MET A 10 16.95 -50.22 36.47
N ASN A 11 16.00 -50.25 35.53
CA ASN A 11 16.20 -50.68 34.15
C ASN A 11 17.28 -49.86 33.47
N LYS A 12 18.12 -50.46 32.62
CA LYS A 12 19.21 -49.74 31.94
C LYS A 12 18.77 -48.47 31.23
N SER A 13 17.56 -48.41 30.72
CA SER A 13 16.98 -47.23 30.09
C SER A 13 16.75 -46.06 31.06
N SER A 14 16.41 -46.33 32.32
CA SER A 14 16.24 -45.32 33.36
C SER A 14 17.57 -44.70 33.81
N ILE A 15 18.64 -45.50 33.81
CA ILE A 15 19.99 -45.01 34.11
C ILE A 15 20.50 -44.11 32.99
N TYR A 16 20.26 -44.46 31.72
CA TYR A 16 20.60 -43.61 30.57
C TYR A 16 19.80 -42.30 30.60
N GLY A 17 18.51 -42.33 30.94
CA GLY A 17 17.67 -41.13 31.11
C GLY A 17 18.20 -40.21 32.20
N LEU A 18 18.64 -40.74 33.34
CA LEU A 18 19.20 -39.95 34.44
C LEU A 18 20.56 -39.34 34.06
N VAL A 19 21.42 -40.10 33.39
CA VAL A 19 22.74 -39.59 32.95
C VAL A 19 22.59 -38.51 31.87
N VAL A 20 21.69 -38.69 30.91
CA VAL A 20 21.41 -37.68 29.88
C VAL A 20 20.79 -36.43 30.50
N SER A 21 19.86 -36.55 31.44
CA SER A 21 19.28 -35.43 32.17
C SER A 21 20.30 -34.64 33.00
N THR A 22 21.24 -35.35 33.65
CA THR A 22 22.30 -34.71 34.44
C THR A 22 23.32 -34.02 33.53
N ILE A 23 23.66 -34.58 32.36
CA ILE A 23 24.54 -33.96 31.36
C ILE A 23 23.85 -32.70 30.77
N LEU A 24 22.54 -32.76 30.46
CA LEU A 24 21.77 -31.60 30.00
C LEU A 24 21.74 -30.50 31.06
N PHE A 25 21.60 -30.83 32.33
CA PHE A 25 21.58 -29.87 33.42
C PHE A 25 22.95 -29.18 33.61
N PHE A 26 24.04 -29.87 33.39
CA PHE A 26 25.38 -29.28 33.40
C PHE A 26 25.69 -28.44 32.16
N MET A 27 25.05 -28.73 31.02
CA MET A 27 25.19 -27.89 29.82
C MET A 27 24.38 -26.59 29.91
N MET A 28 23.37 -26.50 30.79
CA MET A 28 22.58 -25.27 31.03
C MET A 28 23.21 -24.35 32.09
N SER A 29 24.18 -24.79 32.83
CA SER A 29 25.00 -23.93 33.69
C SER A 29 26.15 -23.30 32.89
N GLY A 30 25.79 -22.65 31.76
CA GLY A 30 26.71 -21.79 31.02
C GLY A 30 27.17 -20.68 31.99
N CYS A 31 28.44 -20.62 32.24
CA CYS A 31 29.09 -19.56 32.97
C CYS A 31 28.63 -18.21 32.42
N LYS A 32 27.89 -17.45 33.19
CA LYS A 32 27.93 -15.98 33.09
C LYS A 32 29.32 -15.59 33.55
N GLU A 33 30.30 -15.63 32.69
CA GLU A 33 31.47 -14.81 32.88
C GLU A 33 31.03 -13.34 32.81
N ASN A 34 30.67 -12.79 33.94
CA ASN A 34 30.77 -11.36 34.13
C ASN A 34 32.28 -11.06 34.17
N THR A 35 32.94 -10.99 33.04
CA THR A 35 34.21 -10.31 32.89
C THR A 35 33.97 -8.81 32.96
N ILE A 36 33.48 -8.35 34.11
CA ILE A 36 33.67 -6.98 34.53
C ILE A 36 35.12 -6.95 35.04
N LEU A 37 36.05 -6.60 34.17
CA LEU A 37 37.34 -6.12 34.59
C LEU A 37 37.08 -4.99 35.61
N PRO A 38 37.67 -5.04 36.82
CA PRO A 38 37.53 -3.94 37.76
C PRO A 38 37.87 -2.64 37.05
N PRO A 39 37.13 -1.56 37.29
CA PRO A 39 37.34 -0.26 36.63
C PRO A 39 38.79 0.24 36.74
N ASP A 40 39.49 -0.18 37.75
CA ASP A 40 40.88 0.23 38.04
C ASP A 40 41.94 -0.48 37.16
N LEU A 41 41.57 -1.53 36.41
CA LEU A 41 42.50 -2.25 35.51
C LEU A 41 42.43 -1.73 34.05
N VAL A 42 41.46 -0.89 33.73
CA VAL A 42 41.38 -0.25 32.39
C VAL A 42 42.14 1.08 32.50
N PRO A 43 43.24 1.27 31.73
CA PRO A 43 43.91 2.58 31.70
C PRO A 43 42.87 3.65 31.39
N THR A 44 42.94 4.80 32.13
CA THR A 44 42.00 5.93 31.91
C THR A 44 42.00 6.45 30.48
N ILE A 45 43.03 6.15 29.70
CA ILE A 45 43.17 6.42 28.26
C ILE A 45 42.29 5.52 27.40
N ASP A 46 41.99 4.29 27.87
CA ASP A 46 41.19 3.29 27.14
C ASP A 46 39.72 3.29 27.61
N ASN A 47 39.33 4.19 28.50
CA ASN A 47 37.93 4.37 28.87
C ASN A 47 37.09 4.83 27.67
N ILE A 48 36.37 3.90 27.08
CA ILE A 48 35.35 4.20 26.06
C ILE A 48 34.19 4.88 26.77
N ASN A 49 34.14 6.22 26.68
CA ASN A 49 33.05 7.00 27.28
C ASN A 49 31.81 6.89 26.36
N THR A 50 30.95 5.95 26.68
CA THR A 50 29.65 5.81 26.06
C THR A 50 28.62 6.69 26.76
N PHE A 51 27.91 7.49 25.99
CA PHE A 51 26.87 8.39 26.46
C PHE A 51 25.52 7.91 25.92
N ASP A 52 24.46 8.12 26.68
CA ASP A 52 23.10 8.04 26.20
C ASP A 52 22.42 9.40 26.34
N SER A 53 21.59 9.73 25.36
CA SER A 53 20.88 11.01 25.30
C SER A 53 19.59 10.91 24.50
N THR A 54 18.62 11.72 24.91
CA THR A 54 17.35 11.87 24.20
C THR A 54 17.27 13.27 23.61
N PHE A 55 16.99 13.35 22.32
CA PHE A 55 16.92 14.61 21.57
C PHE A 55 15.51 14.90 21.12
N SER A 56 15.12 16.16 21.22
CA SER A 56 13.85 16.66 20.69
C SER A 56 13.90 16.72 19.17
N LEU A 57 12.75 16.47 18.57
CA LEU A 57 12.54 16.57 17.14
C LEU A 57 11.77 17.85 16.82
N LEU A 58 11.82 18.26 15.57
CA LEU A 58 10.93 19.25 15.00
C LEU A 58 10.15 18.57 13.85
N THR A 59 8.84 18.47 14.00
CA THR A 59 8.00 17.69 13.10
C THR A 59 6.89 18.54 12.49
N ASN A 60 6.69 18.41 11.15
CA ASN A 60 5.67 19.14 10.41
C ASN A 60 4.92 18.21 9.46
N ASN A 61 3.64 18.50 9.24
CA ASN A 61 2.87 17.82 8.21
C ASN A 61 3.23 18.34 6.82
N ILE A 62 3.36 17.43 5.86
CA ILE A 62 3.57 17.74 4.45
C ILE A 62 2.61 16.96 3.58
N VAL A 63 2.30 17.51 2.42
CA VAL A 63 1.49 16.85 1.40
C VAL A 63 2.38 15.96 0.54
N GLN A 64 1.94 14.75 0.28
CA GLN A 64 2.59 13.76 -0.56
C GLN A 64 1.59 13.29 -1.62
N ASP A 65 1.38 14.11 -2.64
CA ASP A 65 0.38 13.89 -3.70
C ASP A 65 1.08 13.71 -5.06
N SER A 66 1.93 12.70 -5.20
CA SER A 66 2.65 12.41 -6.45
C SER A 66 2.96 10.91 -6.62
N LEU A 67 2.03 10.06 -6.21
CA LEU A 67 2.18 8.62 -6.37
C LEU A 67 2.13 8.23 -7.85
N LEU A 68 3.15 7.54 -8.33
CA LEU A 68 3.14 6.91 -9.65
C LEU A 68 2.16 5.73 -9.63
N THR A 69 1.11 5.81 -10.45
CA THR A 69 0.02 4.82 -10.49
C THR A 69 -0.04 4.03 -11.81
N GLY A 70 0.66 4.49 -12.85
CA GLY A 70 0.72 3.85 -14.16
C GLY A 70 1.92 4.28 -14.99
N GLY A 71 2.15 3.60 -16.11
CA GLY A 71 3.24 3.91 -17.02
C GLY A 71 4.63 3.52 -16.49
N VAL A 72 5.63 4.31 -16.85
CA VAL A 72 7.05 4.07 -16.53
C VAL A 72 7.69 5.31 -15.94
N LEU A 73 8.48 5.12 -14.89
CA LEU A 73 9.38 6.14 -14.35
C LEU A 73 10.75 5.49 -14.09
N ASN A 74 11.82 6.11 -14.57
CA ASN A 74 13.21 5.63 -14.39
C ASN A 74 13.40 4.14 -14.76
N GLY A 75 12.72 3.68 -15.82
CA GLY A 75 12.80 2.30 -16.30
C GLY A 75 11.91 1.31 -15.55
N ALA A 76 11.28 1.69 -14.41
CA ALA A 76 10.34 0.85 -13.68
C ALA A 76 8.91 1.02 -14.21
N ARG A 77 8.25 -0.08 -14.55
CA ARG A 77 6.85 -0.09 -15.04
C ARG A 77 5.88 -0.46 -13.93
N VAL A 78 5.03 0.48 -13.55
CA VAL A 78 3.90 0.21 -12.64
C VAL A 78 2.81 -0.59 -13.36
N SER A 79 2.57 -0.31 -14.63
CA SER A 79 1.56 -1.01 -15.43
C SER A 79 1.81 -2.52 -15.55
N SER A 80 3.05 -2.99 -15.43
CA SER A 80 3.39 -4.43 -15.45
C SER A 80 3.37 -5.10 -14.07
N SER A 81 3.22 -4.34 -12.98
CA SER A 81 3.22 -4.90 -11.63
C SER A 81 1.93 -5.65 -11.32
N THR A 82 2.04 -6.94 -10.98
CA THR A 82 0.89 -7.77 -10.55
C THR A 82 0.43 -7.46 -9.13
N THR A 83 1.25 -6.78 -8.34
CA THR A 83 1.02 -6.48 -6.92
C THR A 83 0.53 -5.07 -6.66
N PHE A 84 0.50 -4.20 -7.67
CA PHE A 84 -0.09 -2.87 -7.55
C PHE A 84 -1.59 -2.95 -7.85
N TYR A 85 -2.41 -2.70 -6.83
CA TYR A 85 -3.86 -2.72 -6.93
C TYR A 85 -4.41 -1.31 -7.10
N HIS A 86 -5.50 -1.19 -7.86
CA HIS A 86 -6.11 0.10 -8.16
C HIS A 86 -7.29 0.36 -7.23
N ALA A 87 -7.32 1.56 -6.67
CA ALA A 87 -8.37 2.03 -5.79
C ALA A 87 -9.59 2.49 -6.60
N LEU A 88 -10.78 2.15 -6.14
CA LEU A 88 -12.06 2.62 -6.69
C LEU A 88 -13.04 2.87 -5.55
N GLY A 89 -13.67 4.02 -5.55
CA GLY A 89 -14.68 4.36 -4.56
C GLY A 89 -14.56 5.79 -4.05
N SER A 90 -15.42 6.13 -3.12
CA SER A 90 -15.38 7.43 -2.46
C SER A 90 -15.53 7.30 -0.94
N ILE A 91 -14.88 8.19 -0.21
CA ILE A 91 -15.07 8.42 1.21
C ILE A 91 -15.39 9.92 1.34
N SER A 92 -16.60 10.24 1.78
CA SER A 92 -17.07 11.63 1.86
C SER A 92 -17.16 12.17 3.28
N GLY A 93 -17.30 11.29 4.27
CA GLY A 93 -17.58 11.65 5.67
C GLY A 93 -16.36 11.61 6.59
N ASP A 94 -15.12 11.57 6.08
CA ASP A 94 -13.93 11.51 6.91
C ASP A 94 -13.60 12.88 7.52
N ALA A 95 -13.95 13.06 8.80
CA ALA A 95 -13.73 14.30 9.53
C ALA A 95 -12.23 14.59 9.77
N VAL A 96 -11.37 13.57 9.76
CA VAL A 96 -9.95 13.72 10.08
C VAL A 96 -9.12 14.03 8.84
N PHE A 97 -9.24 13.23 7.77
CA PHE A 97 -8.41 13.36 6.57
C PHE A 97 -9.12 13.98 5.37
N GLY A 98 -10.44 14.20 5.47
CA GLY A 98 -11.25 14.78 4.40
C GLY A 98 -11.70 13.77 3.35
N LYS A 99 -12.24 14.27 2.25
CA LYS A 99 -12.83 13.46 1.19
C LYS A 99 -11.76 12.78 0.33
N THR A 100 -12.03 11.53 -0.07
CA THR A 100 -11.21 10.78 -1.00
C THR A 100 -12.08 10.24 -2.13
N ASN A 101 -11.67 10.46 -3.38
CA ASN A 101 -12.28 9.86 -4.56
C ASN A 101 -11.21 9.12 -5.36
N ALA A 102 -11.47 7.87 -5.69
CA ALA A 102 -10.59 7.05 -6.48
C ALA A 102 -11.33 6.50 -7.70
N SER A 103 -10.68 6.61 -8.85
CA SER A 103 -11.12 6.14 -10.16
C SER A 103 -9.95 5.53 -10.87
N PHE A 104 -10.17 4.68 -11.86
CA PHE A 104 -9.06 4.14 -12.63
C PHE A 104 -9.38 4.00 -14.12
N HIS A 105 -8.32 4.03 -14.89
CA HIS A 105 -8.26 3.71 -16.31
C HIS A 105 -7.70 2.30 -16.50
N VAL A 106 -8.26 1.56 -17.47
CA VAL A 106 -7.74 0.24 -17.88
C VAL A 106 -8.02 -0.03 -19.36
N GLU A 107 -7.02 -0.51 -20.05
CA GLU A 107 -7.09 -0.98 -21.43
C GLU A 107 -7.14 -2.51 -21.48
N VAL A 108 -7.73 -3.04 -22.52
CA VAL A 108 -7.74 -4.48 -22.82
C VAL A 108 -7.57 -4.71 -24.31
N LEU A 109 -7.03 -5.88 -24.67
CA LEU A 109 -6.76 -6.26 -26.04
C LEU A 109 -7.31 -7.65 -26.35
N PRO A 110 -7.67 -7.94 -27.62
CA PRO A 110 -7.91 -9.30 -28.06
C PRO A 110 -6.68 -10.18 -27.81
N ALA A 111 -6.89 -11.49 -27.70
CA ALA A 111 -5.81 -12.44 -27.42
C ALA A 111 -4.76 -12.51 -28.54
N THR A 112 -5.14 -12.20 -29.76
CA THR A 112 -4.27 -12.22 -30.96
C THR A 112 -4.58 -11.05 -31.86
N THR A 113 -3.62 -10.66 -32.69
CA THR A 113 -3.86 -9.80 -33.86
C THR A 113 -4.70 -10.55 -34.88
N ASN A 114 -5.37 -9.83 -35.78
CA ASN A 114 -6.34 -10.37 -36.74
C ASN A 114 -7.41 -11.22 -36.03
N PHE A 115 -7.89 -10.75 -34.89
CA PHE A 115 -8.87 -11.45 -34.09
C PHE A 115 -10.15 -11.68 -34.90
N GLN A 116 -10.63 -12.93 -34.86
CA GLN A 116 -11.93 -13.35 -35.38
C GLN A 116 -12.67 -14.12 -34.29
N PHE A 117 -13.99 -13.98 -34.32
CA PHE A 117 -14.83 -14.82 -33.45
C PHE A 117 -14.72 -16.27 -33.90
N LYS A 118 -14.55 -17.19 -32.94
CA LYS A 118 -14.50 -18.62 -33.22
C LYS A 118 -15.86 -19.11 -33.71
N THR A 119 -15.86 -19.78 -34.83
CA THR A 119 -17.02 -20.48 -35.44
C THR A 119 -16.56 -21.83 -35.97
N ASP A 120 -17.48 -22.67 -36.41
CA ASP A 120 -17.15 -23.96 -37.03
C ASP A 120 -16.73 -23.82 -38.49
N SER A 121 -17.08 -22.70 -39.17
CA SER A 121 -16.65 -22.41 -40.54
C SER A 121 -16.67 -20.91 -40.86
N THR A 122 -16.04 -20.52 -41.97
CA THR A 122 -16.14 -19.18 -42.53
C THR A 122 -17.56 -18.90 -43.06
N GLY A 123 -18.07 -17.69 -42.85
CA GLY A 123 -19.41 -17.30 -43.31
C GLY A 123 -20.57 -17.67 -42.37
N THR A 124 -20.27 -18.26 -41.23
CA THR A 124 -21.28 -18.56 -40.19
C THR A 124 -21.82 -17.27 -39.58
N THR A 125 -23.13 -17.12 -39.53
CA THR A 125 -23.79 -15.98 -38.87
C THR A 125 -23.56 -16.06 -37.37
N ARG A 126 -23.10 -14.94 -36.76
CA ARG A 126 -22.85 -14.81 -35.34
C ARG A 126 -23.60 -13.62 -34.75
N THR A 127 -23.94 -13.73 -33.51
CA THR A 127 -24.63 -12.68 -32.75
C THR A 127 -24.00 -12.58 -31.35
N ILE A 128 -23.53 -11.40 -30.98
CA ILE A 128 -23.05 -11.13 -29.62
C ILE A 128 -24.27 -11.01 -28.70
N ASP A 129 -24.33 -11.86 -27.67
CA ASP A 129 -25.42 -11.87 -26.70
C ASP A 129 -25.15 -10.89 -25.55
N SER A 130 -23.92 -10.82 -25.09
CA SER A 130 -23.51 -9.87 -24.09
C SER A 130 -21.99 -9.72 -23.99
N ILE A 131 -21.55 -8.56 -23.57
CA ILE A 131 -20.15 -8.30 -23.22
C ILE A 131 -20.09 -7.89 -21.74
N VAL A 132 -19.18 -8.52 -20.99
CA VAL A 132 -18.99 -8.27 -19.57
C VAL A 132 -17.56 -7.86 -19.32
N LEU A 133 -17.37 -6.64 -18.78
CA LEU A 133 -16.09 -6.21 -18.23
C LEU A 133 -15.97 -6.73 -16.78
N SER A 134 -14.99 -7.61 -16.56
CA SER A 134 -14.77 -8.28 -15.28
C SER A 134 -13.45 -7.81 -14.65
N ILE A 135 -13.50 -7.36 -13.38
CA ILE A 135 -12.35 -6.82 -12.67
C ILE A 135 -12.31 -7.44 -11.27
N PRO A 136 -11.31 -8.29 -10.98
CA PRO A 136 -11.22 -8.99 -9.70
C PRO A 136 -11.02 -8.05 -8.51
N PHE A 137 -11.78 -8.29 -7.45
CA PHE A 137 -11.66 -7.63 -6.16
C PHE A 137 -10.53 -8.25 -5.35
N VAL A 138 -9.84 -7.43 -4.55
CA VAL A 138 -8.73 -7.85 -3.69
C VAL A 138 -9.08 -7.61 -2.23
N SER A 139 -9.43 -6.37 -1.90
CA SER A 139 -9.72 -5.94 -0.54
C SER A 139 -10.49 -4.62 -0.55
N SER A 140 -10.88 -4.15 0.62
CA SER A 140 -11.46 -2.82 0.80
C SER A 140 -10.91 -2.18 2.06
N TRP A 141 -10.96 -0.86 2.11
CA TRP A 141 -10.63 -0.05 3.27
C TRP A 141 -11.69 1.04 3.47
N GLY A 142 -12.11 1.26 4.71
CA GLY A 142 -13.14 2.22 5.07
C GLY A 142 -14.24 1.57 5.89
N ASP A 143 -15.38 2.27 6.00
CA ASP A 143 -16.54 1.76 6.72
C ASP A 143 -17.30 0.73 5.87
N THR A 144 -17.15 -0.52 6.24
CA THR A 144 -17.90 -1.64 5.65
C THR A 144 -19.01 -2.16 6.56
N THR A 145 -19.27 -1.50 7.70
CA THR A 145 -20.24 -1.96 8.71
C THR A 145 -21.63 -1.39 8.49
N ASN A 146 -21.73 -0.16 8.00
CA ASN A 146 -23.00 0.56 7.85
C ASN A 146 -23.77 0.26 6.57
N ASN A 147 -23.44 -0.82 5.88
CA ASN A 147 -24.14 -1.29 4.68
C ASN A 147 -24.26 -0.22 3.56
N VAL A 148 -23.25 0.62 3.43
CA VAL A 148 -23.23 1.68 2.42
C VAL A 148 -22.91 1.10 1.06
N SER A 149 -23.86 1.23 0.14
CA SER A 149 -23.69 0.83 -1.26
C SER A 149 -23.09 1.97 -2.07
N GLN A 150 -22.20 1.63 -3.01
CA GLN A 150 -21.66 2.57 -3.98
C GLN A 150 -21.93 2.10 -5.39
N THR A 151 -22.32 3.02 -6.26
CA THR A 151 -22.52 2.76 -7.68
C THR A 151 -21.28 3.20 -8.45
N PHE A 152 -20.80 2.32 -9.30
CA PHE A 152 -19.67 2.58 -10.20
C PHE A 152 -20.14 2.63 -11.63
N ASN A 153 -19.73 3.67 -12.33
CA ASN A 153 -20.02 3.91 -13.74
C ASN A 153 -18.79 3.62 -14.60
N VAL A 154 -19.03 3.09 -15.78
CA VAL A 154 -18.03 2.83 -16.81
C VAL A 154 -18.27 3.73 -17.99
N TYR A 155 -17.22 4.43 -18.40
CA TYR A 155 -17.20 5.33 -19.55
C TYR A 155 -16.10 4.95 -20.52
N ARG A 156 -16.23 5.39 -21.78
CA ARG A 156 -15.16 5.27 -22.77
C ARG A 156 -14.10 6.35 -22.51
N SER A 157 -12.83 5.98 -22.45
CA SER A 157 -11.74 6.95 -22.51
C SER A 157 -11.61 7.50 -23.93
N ILE A 158 -11.48 8.83 -24.05
CA ILE A 158 -11.32 9.52 -25.36
C ILE A 158 -9.90 10.03 -25.56
N LYS A 159 -9.05 9.95 -24.54
CA LYS A 159 -7.63 10.30 -24.59
C LYS A 159 -6.76 9.04 -24.63
N THR A 160 -5.73 9.06 -25.46
CA THR A 160 -4.72 8.00 -25.47
C THR A 160 -3.66 8.31 -24.42
N PHE A 161 -3.36 7.31 -23.60
CA PHE A 161 -2.30 7.38 -22.58
C PHE A 161 -1.17 6.43 -22.98
N SER A 162 0.02 6.97 -23.19
CA SER A 162 1.18 6.12 -23.44
C SER A 162 1.54 5.33 -22.18
N ARG A 163 1.67 4.02 -22.29
CA ARG A 163 2.18 3.17 -21.22
C ARG A 163 3.65 3.46 -20.85
N ASP A 164 4.37 4.14 -21.74
CA ASP A 164 5.79 4.48 -21.57
C ASP A 164 5.98 5.88 -20.96
N SER A 165 4.88 6.59 -20.66
CA SER A 165 4.88 7.85 -19.94
C SER A 165 4.36 7.65 -18.51
N ALA A 166 4.91 8.36 -17.54
CA ALA A 166 4.45 8.30 -16.15
C ALA A 166 3.01 8.83 -16.01
N GLN A 167 2.16 8.08 -15.31
CA GLN A 167 0.85 8.54 -14.86
C GLN A 167 0.83 8.52 -13.34
N TYR A 168 0.56 9.69 -12.77
CA TYR A 168 0.46 9.89 -11.34
C TYR A 168 -1.00 9.86 -10.87
N ASP A 169 -1.21 9.81 -9.57
CA ASP A 169 -2.52 9.85 -8.92
C ASP A 169 -3.37 11.07 -9.32
N PHE A 170 -2.74 12.18 -9.71
CA PHE A 170 -3.42 13.37 -10.22
C PHE A 170 -3.68 13.36 -11.74
N THR A 171 -3.24 12.33 -12.47
CA THR A 171 -3.55 12.18 -13.89
C THR A 171 -5.06 12.00 -14.06
N ARG A 172 -5.66 12.80 -14.95
CA ARG A 172 -7.09 12.79 -15.22
C ARG A 172 -7.35 12.12 -16.55
N ASP A 173 -8.25 11.14 -16.54
CA ASP A 173 -8.79 10.61 -17.78
C ASP A 173 -9.77 11.63 -18.39
N SER A 174 -9.75 11.71 -19.73
CA SER A 174 -10.78 12.41 -20.51
C SER A 174 -11.74 11.35 -21.00
N ALA A 175 -12.82 11.15 -20.28
CA ALA A 175 -13.84 10.16 -20.62
C ALA A 175 -15.07 10.81 -21.28
N ASP A 176 -15.76 10.04 -22.09
CA ASP A 176 -17.05 10.45 -22.65
C ASP A 176 -18.17 10.25 -21.62
N PHE A 177 -18.37 11.25 -20.78
CA PHE A 177 -19.40 11.24 -19.74
C PHE A 177 -20.84 11.35 -20.27
N THR A 178 -21.01 11.60 -21.57
CA THR A 178 -22.35 11.71 -22.17
C THR A 178 -22.95 10.33 -22.49
N HIS A 179 -22.11 9.33 -22.64
CA HIS A 179 -22.52 7.97 -22.96
C HIS A 179 -22.07 6.97 -21.87
N LEU A 180 -22.97 6.66 -20.96
CA LEU A 180 -22.75 5.63 -19.96
C LEU A 180 -22.71 4.25 -20.64
N ILE A 181 -21.61 3.52 -20.45
CA ILE A 181 -21.44 2.18 -21.03
C ILE A 181 -22.05 1.11 -20.14
N ALA A 182 -21.82 1.23 -18.84
CA ALA A 182 -22.33 0.30 -17.84
C ALA A 182 -22.32 0.94 -16.46
N SER A 183 -23.15 0.39 -15.57
CA SER A 183 -23.20 0.78 -14.17
C SER A 183 -23.41 -0.46 -13.31
N GLN A 184 -22.79 -0.49 -12.13
CA GLN A 184 -22.98 -1.55 -11.13
C GLN A 184 -22.95 -0.94 -9.73
N THR A 185 -23.94 -1.31 -8.92
CA THR A 185 -23.97 -0.97 -7.50
C THR A 185 -23.43 -2.15 -6.69
N VAL A 186 -22.51 -1.88 -5.78
CA VAL A 186 -21.94 -2.86 -4.86
C VAL A 186 -22.09 -2.39 -3.43
N ASN A 187 -22.31 -3.34 -2.53
CA ASN A 187 -22.25 -3.15 -1.10
C ASN A 187 -20.99 -3.87 -0.59
N PHE A 188 -20.00 -3.12 -0.15
CA PHE A 188 -18.71 -3.68 0.26
C PHE A 188 -18.79 -4.62 1.47
N ASN A 189 -19.85 -4.56 2.25
CA ASN A 189 -20.07 -5.48 3.36
C ASN A 189 -20.26 -6.92 2.89
N THR A 190 -21.07 -7.09 1.84
CA THR A 190 -21.38 -8.40 1.25
C THR A 190 -20.45 -8.74 0.08
N PHE A 191 -20.02 -7.75 -0.69
CA PHE A 191 -19.24 -7.92 -1.91
C PHE A 191 -17.93 -8.70 -1.73
N LYS A 192 -17.27 -8.53 -0.58
CA LYS A 192 -16.01 -9.23 -0.25
C LYS A 192 -16.15 -10.76 -0.18
N THR A 193 -17.37 -11.26 0.03
CA THR A 193 -17.69 -12.69 0.12
C THR A 193 -18.57 -13.17 -1.04
N ASP A 194 -19.00 -12.24 -1.90
CA ASP A 194 -19.83 -12.57 -3.06
C ASP A 194 -18.99 -13.29 -4.11
N SER A 195 -19.36 -14.53 -4.40
CA SER A 195 -18.71 -15.39 -5.39
C SER A 195 -19.65 -15.64 -6.54
N PRO A 196 -19.66 -14.77 -7.59
CA PRO A 196 -20.60 -14.89 -8.68
C PRO A 196 -20.42 -16.22 -9.44
N LEU A 197 -21.54 -16.87 -9.76
CA LEU A 197 -21.56 -18.06 -10.56
C LEU A 197 -21.51 -17.68 -12.05
N VAL A 198 -20.48 -18.15 -12.74
CA VAL A 198 -20.33 -17.97 -14.20
C VAL A 198 -20.40 -19.33 -14.87
N GLY A 199 -21.51 -19.61 -15.55
CA GLY A 199 -21.84 -20.97 -15.93
C GLY A 199 -22.02 -21.85 -14.69
N THR A 200 -21.21 -22.88 -14.55
CA THR A 200 -21.19 -23.78 -13.37
C THR A 200 -20.05 -23.49 -12.40
N VAL A 201 -19.20 -22.47 -12.66
CA VAL A 201 -17.99 -22.20 -11.88
C VAL A 201 -18.18 -20.97 -11.01
N LYS A 202 -17.96 -21.12 -9.69
CA LYS A 202 -17.87 -20.00 -8.77
C LYS A 202 -16.57 -19.23 -9.04
N GLN A 203 -16.69 -17.92 -9.22
CA GLN A 203 -15.56 -17.00 -9.39
C GLN A 203 -15.26 -16.28 -8.07
N GLN A 204 -14.04 -15.77 -7.95
CA GLN A 204 -13.71 -14.85 -6.85
C GLN A 204 -14.56 -13.57 -6.95
N PRO A 205 -14.75 -12.81 -5.84
CA PRO A 205 -15.42 -11.53 -5.86
C PRO A 205 -14.83 -10.62 -6.95
N GLN A 206 -15.70 -10.00 -7.76
CA GLN A 206 -15.27 -9.18 -8.90
C GLN A 206 -16.38 -8.24 -9.35
N LEU A 207 -16.02 -7.07 -9.84
CA LEU A 207 -16.94 -6.24 -10.59
C LEU A 207 -17.27 -6.93 -11.91
N ARG A 208 -18.53 -6.89 -12.31
CA ARG A 208 -19.02 -7.48 -13.56
C ARG A 208 -19.98 -6.52 -14.24
N PHE A 209 -19.43 -5.65 -15.06
CA PHE A 209 -20.22 -4.67 -15.81
C PHE A 209 -20.72 -5.29 -17.11
N LYS A 210 -22.03 -5.46 -17.25
CA LYS A 210 -22.66 -5.79 -18.53
C LYS A 210 -22.68 -4.51 -19.36
N LEU A 211 -21.95 -4.51 -20.47
CA LEU A 211 -21.82 -3.34 -21.33
C LEU A 211 -23.06 -3.14 -22.21
N ALA A 212 -23.30 -1.89 -22.58
CA ALA A 212 -24.41 -1.49 -23.47
C ALA A 212 -24.29 -2.14 -24.85
N SER A 213 -25.44 -2.44 -25.47
CA SER A 213 -25.51 -3.14 -26.77
C SER A 213 -24.80 -2.40 -27.91
N TRP A 214 -24.83 -1.08 -27.91
CA TRP A 214 -24.11 -0.28 -28.92
C TRP A 214 -22.61 -0.58 -28.97
N PHE A 215 -22.00 -0.93 -27.84
CA PHE A 215 -20.60 -1.35 -27.78
C PHE A 215 -20.42 -2.71 -28.46
N SER A 216 -21.36 -3.65 -28.25
CA SER A 216 -21.35 -4.95 -28.88
C SER A 216 -21.44 -4.84 -30.42
N ASP A 217 -22.36 -3.99 -30.90
CA ASP A 217 -22.56 -3.74 -32.33
C ASP A 217 -21.32 -3.09 -32.96
N SER A 218 -20.74 -2.11 -32.26
CA SER A 218 -19.51 -1.46 -32.69
C SER A 218 -18.30 -2.41 -32.73
N LEU A 219 -18.15 -3.28 -31.74
CA LEU A 219 -17.08 -4.29 -31.70
C LEU A 219 -17.26 -5.31 -32.81
N GLN A 220 -18.50 -5.79 -33.03
CA GLN A 220 -18.82 -6.71 -34.11
C GLN A 220 -18.41 -6.11 -35.46
N THR A 221 -18.81 -4.86 -35.74
CA THR A 221 -18.43 -4.15 -36.96
C THR A 221 -16.91 -4.10 -37.15
N GLN A 222 -16.14 -3.79 -36.08
CA GLN A 222 -14.67 -3.72 -36.16
C GLN A 222 -14.03 -5.09 -36.45
N VAL A 223 -14.59 -6.16 -35.95
CA VAL A 223 -14.12 -7.53 -36.24
C VAL A 223 -14.48 -7.93 -37.68
N ASP A 224 -15.68 -7.60 -38.15
CA ASP A 224 -16.15 -7.95 -39.47
C ASP A 224 -15.43 -7.23 -40.63
N LEU A 225 -14.85 -6.05 -40.33
CA LEU A 225 -13.97 -5.32 -41.26
C LEU A 225 -12.62 -6.05 -41.53
N GLY A 226 -12.32 -7.12 -40.81
CA GLY A 226 -11.12 -7.93 -40.99
C GLY A 226 -9.84 -7.08 -40.92
N ALA A 227 -8.99 -7.12 -41.96
CA ALA A 227 -7.73 -6.37 -42.01
C ALA A 227 -7.90 -4.83 -41.95
N ASN A 228 -9.07 -4.31 -42.30
CA ASN A 228 -9.40 -2.88 -42.25
C ASN A 228 -9.99 -2.45 -40.90
N GLY A 229 -10.37 -3.39 -40.05
CA GLY A 229 -10.99 -3.13 -38.77
C GLY A 229 -9.98 -2.97 -37.64
N ALA A 230 -10.46 -2.50 -36.49
CA ALA A 230 -9.65 -2.30 -35.32
C ALA A 230 -9.05 -3.61 -34.75
N ALA A 231 -9.75 -4.71 -34.89
CA ALA A 231 -9.34 -6.03 -34.40
C ALA A 231 -8.16 -6.66 -35.19
N ALA A 232 -7.75 -6.05 -36.31
CA ALA A 232 -6.62 -6.51 -37.11
C ALA A 232 -5.26 -6.39 -36.41
N ASP A 233 -5.10 -5.38 -35.58
CA ASP A 233 -3.83 -5.05 -34.93
C ASP A 233 -4.06 -4.40 -33.55
N PHE A 234 -3.17 -4.65 -32.60
CA PHE A 234 -3.28 -4.11 -31.23
C PHE A 234 -3.24 -2.58 -31.20
N SER A 235 -2.39 -1.95 -32.04
CA SER A 235 -2.31 -0.50 -32.12
C SER A 235 -3.59 0.12 -32.71
N LYS A 236 -4.16 -0.51 -33.77
CA LYS A 236 -5.44 -0.11 -34.33
C LYS A 236 -6.56 -0.27 -33.27
N PHE A 237 -6.53 -1.35 -32.50
CA PHE A 237 -7.52 -1.57 -31.45
C PHE A 237 -7.46 -0.49 -30.39
N LEU A 238 -6.28 -0.18 -29.84
CA LEU A 238 -6.10 0.87 -28.83
C LEU A 238 -6.36 2.29 -29.39
N THR A 239 -6.22 2.49 -30.71
CA THR A 239 -6.62 3.75 -31.35
C THR A 239 -8.12 3.89 -31.44
N TRP A 240 -8.83 2.79 -31.77
CA TRP A 240 -10.29 2.73 -31.82
C TRP A 240 -10.89 2.76 -30.40
N TRP A 241 -10.37 1.93 -29.47
CA TRP A 241 -10.83 1.82 -28.10
C TRP A 241 -9.70 2.16 -27.12
N LYS A 242 -9.72 3.39 -26.62
CA LYS A 242 -8.65 3.96 -25.80
C LYS A 242 -8.74 3.58 -24.32
N GLY A 243 -9.55 2.56 -23.97
CA GLY A 243 -9.72 2.05 -22.62
C GLY A 243 -11.06 2.38 -21.98
N PHE A 244 -11.22 1.85 -20.79
CA PHE A 244 -12.36 2.06 -19.91
C PHE A 244 -11.95 2.94 -18.73
N TYR A 245 -12.73 3.97 -18.46
CA TYR A 245 -12.63 4.78 -17.25
C TYR A 245 -13.75 4.37 -16.30
N ILE A 246 -13.37 3.91 -15.12
CA ILE A 246 -14.29 3.44 -14.09
C ILE A 246 -14.23 4.40 -12.89
N THR A 247 -15.38 4.92 -12.48
CA THR A 247 -15.48 5.98 -11.45
C THR A 247 -16.72 5.79 -10.58
N PRO A 248 -16.72 6.26 -9.32
CA PRO A 248 -17.94 6.39 -8.55
C PRO A 248 -18.96 7.26 -9.26
N ALA A 249 -20.22 6.86 -9.27
CA ALA A 249 -21.32 7.64 -9.84
C ALA A 249 -21.56 8.95 -9.08
N ASP A 250 -21.35 8.90 -7.76
CA ASP A 250 -21.39 10.07 -6.87
C ASP A 250 -20.11 10.15 -6.03
N SER A 251 -19.35 11.21 -6.24
CA SER A 251 -18.11 11.49 -5.51
C SER A 251 -18.33 12.10 -4.12
N ASN A 252 -19.58 12.43 -3.76
CA ASN A 252 -19.95 13.06 -2.49
C ASN A 252 -20.64 12.08 -1.53
N SER A 253 -20.85 10.85 -1.96
CA SER A 253 -21.35 9.76 -1.13
C SER A 253 -20.31 8.65 -1.04
N GLY A 254 -20.51 7.73 -0.10
CA GLY A 254 -19.64 6.62 0.10
C GLY A 254 -18.76 6.73 1.34
N SER A 255 -18.28 5.57 1.79
CA SER A 255 -17.48 5.41 3.01
C SER A 255 -16.32 4.44 2.84
N THR A 256 -16.17 3.86 1.65
CA THR A 256 -15.24 2.74 1.41
C THR A 256 -14.52 2.87 0.08
N ILE A 257 -13.26 2.55 0.07
CA ILE A 257 -12.44 2.34 -1.14
C ILE A 257 -12.25 0.84 -1.34
N GLY A 258 -12.64 0.33 -2.52
CA GLY A 258 -12.31 -1.02 -2.96
C GLY A 258 -10.98 -1.04 -3.71
N TYR A 259 -10.24 -2.13 -3.58
CA TYR A 259 -8.99 -2.38 -4.30
C TYR A 259 -9.18 -3.51 -5.28
N PHE A 260 -8.80 -3.28 -6.54
CA PHE A 260 -9.06 -4.17 -7.65
C PHE A 260 -7.77 -4.52 -8.39
N ASN A 261 -7.68 -5.77 -8.86
CA ASN A 261 -6.55 -6.22 -9.64
C ASN A 261 -6.78 -5.97 -11.13
N ASN A 262 -6.47 -4.77 -11.59
CA ASN A 262 -6.66 -4.40 -13.00
C ASN A 262 -5.70 -5.15 -13.95
N TYR A 263 -4.62 -5.75 -13.44
CA TYR A 263 -3.76 -6.65 -14.23
C TYR A 263 -4.53 -7.90 -14.72
N LYS A 264 -5.57 -8.30 -13.98
CA LYS A 264 -6.43 -9.44 -14.30
C LYS A 264 -7.78 -9.01 -14.91
N THR A 265 -7.89 -7.78 -15.41
CA THR A 265 -9.09 -7.31 -16.10
C THR A 265 -9.35 -8.12 -17.35
N ARG A 266 -10.60 -8.49 -17.55
CA ARG A 266 -11.07 -9.26 -18.71
C ARG A 266 -12.34 -8.65 -19.28
N LEU A 267 -12.41 -8.57 -20.60
CA LEU A 267 -13.61 -8.29 -21.36
C LEU A 267 -14.07 -9.60 -21.96
N ILE A 268 -15.17 -10.14 -21.44
CA ILE A 268 -15.69 -11.46 -21.84
C ILE A 268 -16.85 -11.23 -22.77
N ILE A 269 -16.72 -11.71 -24.01
CA ILE A 269 -17.72 -11.58 -25.08
C ILE A 269 -18.43 -12.92 -25.22
N TYR A 270 -19.69 -12.98 -24.84
CA TYR A 270 -20.55 -14.15 -25.02
C TYR A 270 -21.32 -14.00 -26.32
N TYR A 271 -21.28 -15.04 -27.18
CA TYR A 271 -21.92 -14.99 -28.50
C TYR A 271 -22.39 -16.35 -28.96
N ARG A 272 -23.35 -16.34 -29.88
CA ARG A 272 -23.87 -17.50 -30.58
C ARG A 272 -23.41 -17.48 -32.03
N TYR A 273 -23.28 -18.63 -32.60
CA TYR A 273 -23.08 -18.81 -34.04
C TYR A 273 -23.91 -19.96 -34.59
N THR A 274 -24.28 -19.86 -35.85
CA THR A 274 -25.01 -20.92 -36.55
C THR A 274 -24.03 -21.99 -36.99
N LYS A 275 -24.27 -23.25 -36.65
CA LYS A 275 -23.43 -24.38 -37.09
C LYS A 275 -23.62 -24.69 -38.57
N THR A 276 -22.56 -25.19 -39.19
CA THR A 276 -22.62 -25.73 -40.56
C THR A 276 -23.59 -26.91 -40.69
N THR A 277 -23.76 -27.69 -39.60
CA THR A 277 -24.71 -28.81 -39.52
C THR A 277 -26.13 -28.40 -39.17
N GLY A 278 -26.41 -27.09 -39.03
CA GLY A 278 -27.68 -26.54 -38.56
C GLY A 278 -27.73 -26.38 -37.05
N GLY A 279 -28.65 -25.51 -36.59
CA GLY A 279 -28.78 -25.13 -35.18
C GLY A 279 -27.77 -24.08 -34.72
N GLN A 280 -27.87 -23.70 -33.47
CA GLN A 280 -26.98 -22.68 -32.85
C GLN A 280 -26.09 -23.31 -31.80
N ASP A 281 -24.89 -22.76 -31.65
CA ASP A 281 -23.97 -23.03 -30.53
C ASP A 281 -23.57 -21.74 -29.83
N THR A 282 -23.17 -21.83 -28.57
CA THR A 282 -22.77 -20.71 -27.74
C THR A 282 -21.32 -20.85 -27.32
N THR A 283 -20.59 -19.75 -27.33
CA THR A 283 -19.18 -19.72 -26.90
C THR A 283 -18.82 -18.35 -26.33
N SER A 284 -17.57 -18.18 -25.93
CA SER A 284 -17.05 -16.88 -25.48
C SER A 284 -15.64 -16.64 -25.98
N SER A 285 -15.32 -15.37 -26.18
CA SER A 285 -13.95 -14.88 -26.38
C SER A 285 -13.58 -13.92 -25.29
N VAL A 286 -12.29 -13.84 -24.96
CA VAL A 286 -11.79 -13.00 -23.87
C VAL A 286 -10.72 -12.05 -24.39
N PHE A 287 -10.94 -10.76 -24.16
CA PHE A 287 -9.89 -9.75 -24.30
C PHE A 287 -9.36 -9.46 -22.89
N SER A 288 -8.07 -9.23 -22.76
CA SER A 288 -7.43 -9.07 -21.45
C SER A 288 -6.44 -7.92 -21.45
N PHE A 289 -6.13 -7.45 -20.27
CA PHE A 289 -5.00 -6.56 -20.06
C PHE A 289 -3.69 -7.27 -20.46
N ASP A 290 -2.90 -6.62 -21.33
CA ASP A 290 -1.56 -7.09 -21.70
C ASP A 290 -0.53 -6.01 -21.27
N PRO A 291 0.38 -6.30 -20.32
CA PRO A 291 1.35 -5.32 -19.84
C PRO A 291 2.36 -4.85 -20.90
N ASN A 292 2.46 -5.56 -22.03
CA ASN A 292 3.36 -5.17 -23.11
C ASN A 292 2.75 -4.11 -24.03
N TYR A 293 1.44 -3.95 -24.04
CA TYR A 293 0.73 -3.05 -24.93
C TYR A 293 -0.23 -2.12 -24.21
N CYS A 294 -0.92 -2.60 -23.18
CA CYS A 294 -1.96 -1.88 -22.46
C CYS A 294 -1.41 -0.97 -21.38
N ASN A 295 -2.11 0.13 -21.14
CA ASN A 295 -1.91 0.98 -19.98
C ASN A 295 -3.01 0.80 -18.94
N ARG A 296 -2.70 1.12 -17.69
CA ARG A 296 -3.62 1.24 -16.58
C ARG A 296 -3.06 2.22 -15.56
N PHE A 297 -3.91 3.01 -14.96
CA PHE A 297 -3.50 3.92 -13.89
C PHE A 297 -4.67 4.28 -12.98
N ASN A 298 -4.35 4.81 -11.81
CA ASN A 298 -5.30 5.27 -10.80
C ASN A 298 -5.31 6.80 -10.72
N THR A 299 -6.50 7.37 -10.65
CA THR A 299 -6.71 8.75 -10.27
C THR A 299 -7.23 8.78 -8.85
N ILE A 300 -6.52 9.44 -7.92
CA ILE A 300 -6.92 9.55 -6.51
C ILE A 300 -6.96 11.02 -6.12
N ILE A 301 -8.14 11.53 -5.82
CA ILE A 301 -8.36 12.93 -5.47
C ILE A 301 -8.60 13.02 -3.96
N ARG A 302 -7.75 13.80 -3.28
CA ARG A 302 -7.91 14.11 -1.87
C ARG A 302 -8.34 15.56 -1.69
N ARG A 303 -9.44 15.79 -0.96
CA ARG A 303 -9.94 17.11 -0.62
C ARG A 303 -10.00 17.24 0.89
N ARG A 304 -9.06 18.00 1.45
CA ARG A 304 -8.86 18.15 2.90
C ARG A 304 -9.69 19.28 3.52
N SER A 305 -10.28 20.15 2.68
CA SER A 305 -11.09 21.27 3.17
C SER A 305 -12.18 20.81 4.13
N GLY A 306 -12.27 21.43 5.28
CA GLY A 306 -13.21 21.09 6.35
C GLY A 306 -12.80 19.91 7.23
N SER A 307 -11.64 19.27 6.99
CA SER A 307 -11.12 18.21 7.86
C SER A 307 -10.16 18.77 8.93
N ILE A 308 -9.92 17.96 9.97
CA ILE A 308 -8.96 18.30 11.02
C ILE A 308 -7.55 18.47 10.44
N ALA A 309 -7.14 17.59 9.54
CA ALA A 309 -5.83 17.66 8.89
C ALA A 309 -5.60 18.95 8.10
N ALA A 310 -6.65 19.58 7.57
CA ALA A 310 -6.53 20.86 6.85
C ALA A 310 -5.94 21.99 7.71
N ASN A 311 -6.13 21.94 9.03
CA ASN A 311 -5.61 22.97 9.95
C ASN A 311 -4.09 22.85 10.19
N PHE A 312 -3.48 21.73 9.77
CA PHE A 312 -2.06 21.42 9.99
C PHE A 312 -1.25 21.35 8.69
N VAL A 313 -1.89 21.58 7.56
CA VAL A 313 -1.25 21.51 6.24
C VAL A 313 -1.32 22.86 5.58
N GLY A 314 -0.22 23.59 5.62
CA GLY A 314 -0.07 24.90 5.02
C GLY A 314 1.09 24.97 4.03
N SER A 315 1.18 26.08 3.30
CA SER A 315 2.32 26.37 2.41
C SER A 315 3.61 26.71 3.18
N ILE A 316 3.47 27.09 4.46
CA ILE A 316 4.59 27.45 5.35
C ILE A 316 4.60 26.46 6.51
N LEU A 317 5.74 25.81 6.72
CA LEU A 317 5.93 24.89 7.83
C LEU A 317 5.95 25.66 9.17
N ASN A 318 5.26 25.15 10.17
CA ASN A 318 5.28 25.73 11.51
C ASN A 318 6.71 25.67 12.08
N PRO A 319 7.33 26.80 12.44
CA PRO A 319 8.70 26.82 12.95
C PRO A 319 8.86 26.14 14.32
N LEU A 320 7.79 26.03 15.09
CA LEU A 320 7.75 25.32 16.38
C LEU A 320 7.39 23.85 16.23
N GLY A 321 7.10 23.39 15.01
CA GLY A 321 6.54 22.07 14.74
C GLY A 321 5.05 22.00 14.98
N ASP A 322 4.44 20.93 14.48
CA ASP A 322 3.02 20.66 14.66
C ASP A 322 2.77 19.86 15.94
N SER A 323 1.60 20.05 16.55
CA SER A 323 1.18 19.29 17.73
C SER A 323 0.62 17.91 17.38
N VAL A 324 0.13 17.75 16.15
CA VAL A 324 -0.48 16.53 15.62
C VAL A 324 0.10 16.24 14.24
N LEU A 325 0.43 14.99 13.96
CA LEU A 325 0.96 14.53 12.69
C LEU A 325 0.03 13.52 12.03
N PHE A 326 -0.07 13.61 10.72
CA PHE A 326 -0.91 12.74 9.92
C PHE A 326 -0.02 11.92 8.97
N ALA A 327 0.04 10.61 9.20
CA ALA A 327 0.75 9.67 8.33
C ALA A 327 -0.27 8.85 7.54
N GLN A 328 -0.32 9.08 6.24
CA GLN A 328 -1.25 8.41 5.32
C GLN A 328 -0.45 7.75 4.20
N GLY A 329 -0.96 6.64 3.67
CA GLY A 329 -0.40 6.03 2.47
C GLY A 329 -0.55 6.95 1.25
N GLU A 330 0.41 6.94 0.34
CA GLU A 330 0.40 7.77 -0.87
C GLU A 330 -0.78 7.44 -1.81
N PRO A 331 -1.38 8.47 -2.41
CA PRO A 331 -1.21 9.90 -2.15
C PRO A 331 -1.81 10.27 -0.80
N GLY A 332 -1.21 11.21 -0.06
CA GLY A 332 -1.72 11.52 1.26
C GLY A 332 -0.92 12.56 2.03
N LEU A 333 -0.83 12.36 3.34
CA LEU A 333 -0.06 13.17 4.25
C LEU A 333 1.11 12.38 4.81
N ALA A 334 2.23 13.06 4.99
CA ALA A 334 3.42 12.56 5.63
C ALA A 334 3.91 13.53 6.70
N ALA A 335 4.72 13.03 7.64
CA ALA A 335 5.37 13.84 8.64
C ALA A 335 6.85 14.05 8.26
N GLN A 336 7.25 15.29 8.03
CA GLN A 336 8.66 15.67 7.89
C GLN A 336 9.27 15.81 9.29
N ILE A 337 10.50 15.33 9.43
CA ILE A 337 11.24 15.34 10.69
C ILE A 337 12.57 16.05 10.48
N ARG A 338 12.86 16.99 11.36
CA ARG A 338 14.17 17.61 11.51
C ARG A 338 14.70 17.34 12.91
N ILE A 339 16.01 17.17 13.02
CA ILE A 339 16.68 16.89 14.28
C ILE A 339 17.74 17.98 14.51
N PRO A 340 17.35 19.15 15.06
CA PRO A 340 18.25 20.30 15.20
C PRO A 340 19.53 20.00 15.99
N ALA A 341 19.44 19.08 16.95
CA ALA A 341 20.56 18.67 17.79
C ALA A 341 21.71 17.99 17.03
N LEU A 342 21.46 17.46 15.82
CA LEU A 342 22.52 16.86 14.99
C LEU A 342 23.35 17.90 14.24
N LYS A 343 22.87 19.15 14.18
CA LYS A 343 23.69 20.25 13.63
C LYS A 343 24.84 20.50 14.60
N ASN A 344 26.06 20.40 14.09
CA ASN A 344 27.30 20.53 14.89
C ASN A 344 27.41 19.46 16.00
N PHE A 345 26.83 18.28 15.84
CA PHE A 345 27.03 17.18 16.76
C PHE A 345 28.50 16.75 16.73
N PRO A 346 29.12 16.54 17.88
CA PRO A 346 30.54 16.19 17.95
C PRO A 346 30.82 14.88 17.22
N ASN A 347 32.00 14.75 16.62
CA ASN A 347 32.39 13.52 15.93
C ASN A 347 32.29 12.34 16.92
N SER A 348 31.49 11.35 16.56
CA SER A 348 31.09 10.27 17.46
C SER A 348 30.79 8.99 16.70
N ILE A 349 31.02 7.86 17.33
CA ILE A 349 30.53 6.56 16.86
C ILE A 349 29.13 6.39 17.45
N ILE A 350 28.16 6.17 16.59
CA ILE A 350 26.77 5.95 17.00
C ILE A 350 26.53 4.46 17.18
N ASN A 351 26.33 4.04 18.43
CA ASN A 351 26.09 2.65 18.78
C ASN A 351 24.62 2.26 18.61
N LYS A 352 23.70 3.21 18.86
CA LYS A 352 22.26 3.07 18.66
C LYS A 352 21.63 4.43 18.39
N ALA A 353 20.70 4.47 17.43
CA ALA A 353 19.80 5.61 17.25
C ALA A 353 18.38 5.08 16.97
N GLU A 354 17.41 5.48 17.81
CA GLU A 354 16.03 5.03 17.76
C GLU A 354 15.08 6.22 17.79
N LEU A 355 14.27 6.37 16.75
CA LEU A 355 13.14 7.30 16.71
C LEU A 355 11.89 6.62 17.27
N THR A 356 11.15 7.34 18.10
CA THR A 356 9.88 6.87 18.66
C THR A 356 8.78 7.86 18.38
N PHE A 357 7.62 7.37 17.88
CA PHE A 357 6.40 8.14 17.67
C PHE A 357 5.25 7.46 18.37
N THR A 358 4.41 8.24 19.05
CA THR A 358 3.23 7.73 19.76
C THR A 358 1.96 8.13 19.01
N ALA A 359 1.12 7.18 18.72
CA ALA A 359 -0.17 7.42 18.10
C ALA A 359 -1.15 8.05 19.09
N ILE A 360 -2.03 8.89 18.57
CA ILE A 360 -3.21 9.35 19.28
C ILE A 360 -4.28 8.27 19.06
N SER A 361 -4.53 7.45 20.11
CA SER A 361 -5.47 6.35 20.03
C SER A 361 -6.13 6.10 21.40
N PRO A 362 -7.43 5.87 21.44
CA PRO A 362 -8.39 6.19 20.37
C PRO A 362 -8.31 7.68 20.09
N PHE A 363 -8.66 8.16 18.92
CA PHE A 363 -8.62 9.60 18.56
C PHE A 363 -9.50 10.40 19.50
N GLU A 364 -9.05 10.70 20.68
CA GLU A 364 -9.74 11.10 21.93
C GLU A 364 -11.08 11.84 21.78
N SER A 365 -11.24 12.64 20.76
CA SER A 365 -12.47 13.34 20.40
C SER A 365 -13.01 13.00 19.00
N TRP A 366 -12.38 12.05 18.27
CA TRP A 366 -12.66 11.78 16.88
C TRP A 366 -13.24 10.37 16.73
N SER A 367 -14.49 10.26 16.36
CA SER A 367 -15.28 9.02 16.36
C SER A 367 -14.98 8.06 15.20
N ASP A 368 -13.86 8.20 14.49
CA ASP A 368 -13.67 7.55 13.21
C ASP A 368 -12.81 6.28 13.21
N THR A 369 -12.22 5.90 14.35
CA THR A 369 -11.34 4.71 14.42
C THR A 369 -12.03 3.39 14.10
N ILE A 370 -13.30 3.26 14.48
CA ILE A 370 -14.10 2.07 14.20
C ILE A 370 -14.58 2.13 12.74
N GLN A 371 -14.92 3.34 12.26
CA GLN A 371 -15.51 3.56 10.95
C GLN A 371 -14.51 3.38 9.81
N TYR A 372 -13.26 3.81 9.99
CA TYR A 372 -12.26 3.83 8.89
C TYR A 372 -11.05 2.93 9.12
N GLY A 373 -11.21 1.84 9.84
CA GLY A 373 -10.22 0.78 9.90
C GLY A 373 -9.05 1.05 10.82
N GLY A 374 -8.62 1.24 11.72
CA GLY A 374 -7.53 1.32 12.71
C GLY A 374 -6.24 1.94 12.16
N LEU A 375 -5.31 2.06 13.06
CA LEU A 375 -3.98 2.61 12.80
C LEU A 375 -3.19 1.75 11.82
N ASN A 376 -2.30 2.38 11.09
CA ASN A 376 -1.31 1.70 10.27
C ASN A 376 -0.64 0.55 11.03
N PRO A 377 -0.56 -0.65 10.46
CA PRO A 377 0.20 -1.74 11.08
C PRO A 377 1.70 -1.45 11.09
N ARG A 378 2.16 -0.61 10.17
CA ARG A 378 3.55 -0.22 9.99
C ARG A 378 3.63 1.15 9.32
N LEU A 379 4.57 1.98 9.74
CA LEU A 379 4.93 3.23 9.08
C LEU A 379 6.28 3.07 8.36
N GLN A 380 6.41 3.73 7.22
CA GLN A 380 7.66 3.79 6.48
C GLN A 380 8.44 5.04 6.85
N ILE A 381 9.78 4.92 6.94
CA ILE A 381 10.67 6.05 7.08
C ILE A 381 11.54 6.19 5.83
N LEU A 382 11.67 7.42 5.35
CA LEU A 382 12.50 7.79 4.20
C LEU A 382 13.38 8.99 4.60
N LYS A 383 14.42 9.22 3.83
CA LYS A 383 15.14 10.50 3.85
C LYS A 383 14.84 11.27 2.57
N THR A 384 14.78 12.58 2.67
CA THR A 384 14.59 13.47 1.52
C THR A 384 15.92 14.16 1.23
N ASP A 385 16.39 14.08 -0.01
CA ASP A 385 17.61 14.74 -0.46
C ASP A 385 17.41 16.25 -0.66
N THR A 386 18.48 16.95 -1.02
CA THR A 386 18.46 18.40 -1.26
C THR A 386 17.61 18.82 -2.46
N THR A 387 17.30 17.88 -3.36
CA THR A 387 16.45 18.11 -4.55
C THR A 387 14.99 17.77 -4.28
N GLY A 388 14.68 17.25 -3.09
CA GLY A 388 13.31 16.86 -2.68
C GLY A 388 12.93 15.43 -3.03
N ASN A 389 13.87 14.61 -3.52
CA ASN A 389 13.60 13.21 -3.81
C ASN A 389 13.63 12.37 -2.54
N ASP A 390 12.73 11.41 -2.49
CA ASP A 390 12.70 10.42 -1.42
C ASP A 390 13.69 9.29 -1.68
N LEU A 391 14.52 9.03 -0.70
CA LEU A 391 15.50 7.97 -0.70
C LEU A 391 15.26 7.05 0.50
N PHE A 392 15.61 5.79 0.36
CA PHE A 392 15.61 4.89 1.52
C PHE A 392 16.69 5.30 2.51
N VAL A 393 16.41 5.09 3.81
CA VAL A 393 17.42 5.23 4.86
C VAL A 393 18.50 4.14 4.70
N GLU A 394 19.69 4.37 5.24
CA GLU A 394 20.86 3.49 5.03
C GLU A 394 20.60 2.04 5.48
N GLU A 395 19.82 1.86 6.54
CA GLU A 395 19.45 0.55 7.09
C GLU A 395 18.65 -0.27 6.11
N TYR A 396 17.88 0.36 5.21
CA TYR A 396 17.05 -0.35 4.26
C TYR A 396 17.87 -1.20 3.28
N SER A 397 19.00 -0.66 2.80
CA SER A 397 19.90 -1.39 1.90
C SER A 397 20.61 -2.54 2.58
N THR A 398 20.82 -2.45 3.91
CA THR A 398 21.58 -3.42 4.70
C THR A 398 20.69 -4.53 5.26
N PHE A 399 19.50 -4.18 5.76
CA PHE A 399 18.64 -5.08 6.53
C PHE A 399 17.25 -5.30 5.93
N GLY A 400 16.90 -4.57 4.86
CA GLY A 400 15.59 -4.63 4.20
C GLY A 400 14.47 -3.92 4.96
N SER A 401 13.32 -3.81 4.31
CA SER A 401 12.14 -3.08 4.83
C SER A 401 11.61 -3.62 6.16
N GLY A 402 11.73 -4.91 6.38
CA GLY A 402 11.23 -5.56 7.60
C GLY A 402 11.91 -5.11 8.89
N PHE A 403 13.14 -4.60 8.80
CA PHE A 403 13.91 -4.10 9.93
C PHE A 403 13.66 -2.60 10.18
N VAL A 404 13.58 -1.81 9.12
CA VAL A 404 13.56 -0.35 9.18
C VAL A 404 12.18 0.23 9.44
N ASP A 405 11.15 -0.40 8.85
CA ASP A 405 9.79 0.11 8.97
C ASP A 405 9.28 -0.01 10.42
N GLY A 406 8.79 1.10 10.93
CA GLY A 406 8.21 1.16 12.28
C GLY A 406 6.97 0.29 12.38
N LYS A 407 7.10 -0.88 13.00
CA LYS A 407 5.96 -1.72 13.35
C LYS A 407 5.19 -1.13 14.52
N ARG A 408 3.88 -1.26 14.47
CA ARG A 408 3.01 -0.92 15.59
C ARG A 408 3.32 -1.80 16.80
N SER A 409 3.58 -1.20 17.95
CA SER A 409 3.82 -1.87 19.23
C SER A 409 3.02 -1.20 20.35
N THR A 410 2.82 -1.90 21.45
CA THR A 410 2.18 -1.36 22.65
C THR A 410 3.25 -0.92 23.63
N TYR A 411 3.10 0.28 24.18
CA TYR A 411 3.88 0.84 25.28
C TYR A 411 2.94 1.14 26.45
N SER A 412 3.28 0.70 27.64
CA SER A 412 2.48 0.92 28.84
C SER A 412 3.18 1.88 29.78
N GLU A 413 2.50 2.93 30.19
CA GLU A 413 2.97 3.91 31.17
C GLU A 413 1.85 4.27 32.13
N ALA A 414 2.10 4.21 33.44
CA ALA A 414 1.12 4.48 34.48
C ALA A 414 -0.21 3.73 34.32
N GLY A 415 -0.16 2.49 33.83
CA GLY A 415 -1.36 1.66 33.60
C GLY A 415 -2.12 1.98 32.31
N ILE A 416 -1.68 2.93 31.52
CA ILE A 416 -2.28 3.29 30.24
C ILE A 416 -1.47 2.69 29.11
N ASN A 417 -2.15 2.05 28.17
CA ASN A 417 -1.54 1.48 26.97
C ASN A 417 -1.57 2.46 25.82
N TYR A 418 -0.41 2.73 25.25
CA TYR A 418 -0.22 3.59 24.08
C TYR A 418 0.26 2.77 22.91
N THR A 419 -0.11 3.18 21.71
CA THR A 419 0.45 2.63 20.48
C THR A 419 1.67 3.44 20.06
N GLN A 420 2.79 2.75 19.83
CA GLN A 420 4.05 3.37 19.40
C GLN A 420 4.58 2.74 18.11
N TYR A 421 5.31 3.56 17.37
CA TYR A 421 6.11 3.17 16.20
C TYR A 421 7.56 3.54 16.46
N LYS A 422 8.46 2.57 16.32
CA LYS A 422 9.90 2.73 16.57
C LYS A 422 10.70 2.44 15.31
N PHE A 423 11.69 3.26 15.03
CA PHE A 423 12.58 3.13 13.88
C PHE A 423 14.03 3.14 14.37
N VAL A 424 14.77 2.09 14.07
CA VAL A 424 16.22 2.02 14.33
C VAL A 424 16.94 2.54 13.10
N ILE A 425 17.60 3.71 13.24
CA ILE A 425 18.25 4.43 12.13
C ILE A 425 19.71 4.79 12.48
N THR A 426 20.42 3.86 13.08
CA THR A 426 21.79 4.03 13.57
C THR A 426 22.78 4.42 12.47
N ASN A 427 22.76 3.67 11.33
CA ASN A 427 23.68 3.94 10.21
C ASN A 427 23.34 5.25 9.52
N THR A 428 22.05 5.57 9.39
CA THR A 428 21.60 6.85 8.82
C THR A 428 22.09 8.01 9.67
N ILE A 429 21.93 7.96 10.99
CA ILE A 429 22.44 9.01 11.90
C ILE A 429 23.97 9.08 11.89
N GLN A 430 24.65 7.92 11.87
CA GLN A 430 26.12 7.90 11.75
C GLN A 430 26.59 8.62 10.49
N LYS A 431 25.95 8.35 9.36
CA LYS A 431 26.30 8.98 8.08
C LYS A 431 26.06 10.49 8.10
N ILE A 432 24.93 10.93 8.66
CA ILE A 432 24.60 12.36 8.81
C ILE A 432 25.68 13.08 9.62
N ILE A 433 26.08 12.52 10.75
CA ILE A 433 27.10 13.12 11.62
C ILE A 433 28.46 13.11 10.93
N SER A 434 28.88 12.00 10.34
CA SER A 434 30.19 11.87 9.70
C SER A 434 30.36 12.77 8.47
N GLN A 435 29.25 13.06 7.76
CA GLN A 435 29.24 13.94 6.58
C GLN A 435 28.90 15.40 6.95
N ASN A 436 28.59 15.68 8.20
CA ASN A 436 28.08 16.97 8.67
C ASN A 436 26.91 17.50 7.80
N ASP A 437 26.01 16.60 7.42
CA ASP A 437 24.87 16.94 6.58
C ASP A 437 23.79 17.68 7.39
N THR A 438 23.79 19.01 7.28
CA THR A 438 22.81 19.86 7.96
C THR A 438 21.50 20.01 7.19
N THR A 439 21.42 19.47 5.98
CA THR A 439 20.29 19.66 5.06
C THR A 439 19.33 18.47 5.07
N PHE A 440 19.72 17.35 5.66
CA PHE A 440 18.91 16.13 5.67
C PHE A 440 17.51 16.38 6.26
N ARG A 441 16.57 15.68 5.71
CA ARG A 441 15.20 15.60 6.22
C ARG A 441 14.81 14.13 6.26
N LEU A 442 14.16 13.74 7.33
CA LEU A 442 13.48 12.45 7.40
C LEU A 442 11.98 12.66 7.15
N LYS A 443 11.34 11.64 6.64
CA LYS A 443 9.92 11.63 6.38
C LYS A 443 9.31 10.32 6.86
N ILE A 444 8.17 10.40 7.56
CA ILE A 444 7.37 9.24 7.94
C ILE A 444 6.03 9.32 7.23
N MET A 445 5.60 8.18 6.68
CA MET A 445 4.35 8.05 5.98
C MET A 445 3.70 6.69 6.22
N GLY A 446 2.44 6.53 5.85
CA GLY A 446 1.79 5.23 5.82
C GLY A 446 2.38 4.35 4.72
N THR A 447 2.52 3.05 4.99
CA THR A 447 2.93 2.10 3.96
C THR A 447 1.77 1.83 3.00
N ASN A 448 2.07 1.72 1.70
CA ASN A 448 1.05 1.42 0.70
C ASN A 448 0.82 -0.08 0.49
N ILE A 449 1.83 -0.91 0.64
CA ILE A 449 1.77 -2.38 0.42
C ILE A 449 0.87 -2.76 -0.77
N GLY A 450 1.03 -2.06 -1.91
CA GLY A 450 0.20 -2.24 -3.11
C GLY A 450 -1.24 -1.70 -3.02
N LEU A 451 -1.60 -1.03 -1.92
CA LEU A 451 -2.94 -0.48 -1.66
C LEU A 451 -2.84 1.05 -1.49
N PRO A 452 -2.84 1.84 -2.57
CA PRO A 452 -2.62 3.28 -2.48
C PRO A 452 -3.63 3.97 -1.58
N GLY A 453 -3.14 4.76 -0.64
CA GLY A 453 -3.94 5.56 0.27
C GLY A 453 -4.76 4.81 1.33
N ALA A 454 -4.57 3.49 1.50
CA ALA A 454 -5.41 2.68 2.38
C ALA A 454 -5.18 2.95 3.86
N TYR A 455 -3.92 2.99 4.27
CA TYR A 455 -3.59 3.05 5.69
C TYR A 455 -3.30 4.47 6.16
N ARG A 456 -3.68 4.76 7.40
CA ARG A 456 -3.47 6.07 8.02
C ARG A 456 -3.24 5.95 9.51
N SER A 457 -2.51 6.91 10.08
CA SER A 457 -2.29 7.06 11.52
C SER A 457 -2.22 8.54 11.90
N VAL A 458 -2.74 8.86 13.07
CA VAL A 458 -2.57 10.16 13.67
C VAL A 458 -1.58 10.01 14.83
N LEU A 459 -0.54 10.83 14.83
CA LEU A 459 0.57 10.73 15.79
C LEU A 459 0.70 12.04 16.56
N ARG A 460 1.28 11.96 17.74
CA ARG A 460 1.70 13.15 18.47
C ARG A 460 2.86 13.82 17.75
N GLY A 461 2.79 15.13 17.62
CA GLY A 461 3.85 15.95 17.02
C GLY A 461 4.75 16.56 18.08
N SER A 462 5.81 17.21 17.63
CA SER A 462 6.83 17.79 18.51
C SER A 462 6.32 18.93 19.39
N ASN A 463 5.26 19.63 18.98
CA ASN A 463 4.63 20.71 19.73
C ASN A 463 3.37 20.27 20.50
N SER A 464 3.27 18.98 20.81
CA SER A 464 2.20 18.48 21.66
C SER A 464 2.44 18.81 23.12
N SER A 465 1.39 19.13 23.86
CA SER A 465 1.46 19.36 25.32
C SER A 465 1.66 18.09 26.14
N ASN A 466 1.64 16.93 25.53
CA ASN A 466 1.79 15.63 26.18
C ASN A 466 3.27 15.20 26.23
N ASN A 467 3.69 14.49 27.29
CA ASN A 467 5.06 14.00 27.48
C ASN A 467 5.48 12.92 26.45
N LEU A 468 4.53 12.33 25.73
CA LEU A 468 4.79 11.29 24.71
C LEU A 468 5.06 11.90 23.32
N VAL A 469 5.72 13.05 23.27
CA VAL A 469 6.19 13.68 22.02
C VAL A 469 7.22 12.80 21.31
N PRO A 470 7.37 12.93 19.99
CA PRO A 470 8.37 12.19 19.25
C PRO A 470 9.79 12.58 19.69
N LYS A 471 10.67 11.60 19.77
CA LYS A 471 12.05 11.77 20.25
C LYS A 471 13.03 10.84 19.52
N LEU A 472 14.29 11.28 19.48
CA LEU A 472 15.43 10.46 19.08
C LEU A 472 16.21 10.07 20.34
N TYR A 473 16.28 8.77 20.63
CA TYR A 473 17.18 8.22 21.64
C TYR A 473 18.46 7.74 20.98
N MET A 474 19.62 8.14 21.50
CA MET A 474 20.94 7.76 20.97
C MET A 474 21.86 7.25 22.07
N ILE A 475 22.60 6.20 21.73
CA ILE A 475 23.79 5.75 22.48
C ILE A 475 25.00 6.00 21.56
N TYR A 476 25.98 6.73 22.04
CA TYR A 476 27.13 7.11 21.24
C TYR A 476 28.41 7.21 22.04
N THR A 477 29.53 7.08 21.36
CA THR A 477 30.88 7.21 21.90
C THR A 477 31.58 8.41 21.22
N LYS A 478 32.05 9.40 22.01
CA LYS A 478 32.78 10.54 21.45
C LYS A 478 34.17 10.09 21.00
N ILE A 479 34.55 10.49 19.79
CA ILE A 479 35.92 10.34 19.30
C ILE A 479 36.69 11.57 19.74
N LYS A 480 37.79 11.31 20.45
CA LYS A 480 38.73 12.40 20.88
C LYS A 480 39.51 12.96 19.70
#